data_3e2190b269b383cf877cbb16ec2e32c2
#
_entry.id   3e2190b269b383cf877cbb16ec2e32c2
#
_cell.length_a   1.000
_cell.length_b   1.000
_cell.length_c   1.000
_cell.angle_alpha   90.00
_cell.angle_beta   90.00
_cell.angle_gamma   90.00
#
_symmetry.space_group_name_H-M   'P 1'
#
loop_
_entity.id
_entity.type
_entity.pdbx_description
1 polymer ?
#
loop_
_entity_poly.entity_id
_entity_poly.type
_entity_poly.pdbx_seq_one_letter_code
_entity_poly.pdbx_strand_id
1 'polypeptide(L)'
;MKLTQLACSSIASGLLLLGCGSDPDESGVNRNHPSGSAGNGPGSLDLGEVSTAPGPIETLQTALPTGFVAATGAKNGGDAGQLRGGWHVVGPLGKLPEPSGMACANVLRVLMRDFATFKHPDFGGPKDPQNAPGLVEPTLGAGRKPTRSGKYPKVAVKLDDWYATLKGVNTAYVVDFWLEPVGQSFVLDSSRFFPLDDVESAEAKQSDDDGQPRNFGFTTELHTSFRYAGGEVFTFRGDDDVFVYVDGKLVVDIGGVHGPTEGTVRIDDLSLTQGRVYTLDLFQAERNPTGSNFRIETTLDFADCGSIVDDVPK
;
A
#
# COMPACT_ATOMS: atom_id res chain seq x y z
N MET A 1 38.32 -34.55 -26.70
CA MET A 1 39.66 -34.96 -26.18
C MET A 1 39.90 -34.25 -24.86
N LYS A 2 40.06 -35.07 -23.86
CA LYS A 2 40.55 -34.95 -22.47
C LYS A 2 39.61 -34.31 -21.43
N LEU A 3 38.95 -35.23 -20.72
CA LEU A 3 38.61 -35.21 -19.29
C LEU A 3 39.83 -34.93 -18.42
N THR A 4 39.61 -34.26 -17.28
CA THR A 4 40.30 -34.67 -16.04
C THR A 4 39.39 -34.37 -14.86
N GLN A 5 38.95 -35.45 -14.20
CA GLN A 5 38.45 -35.53 -12.82
C GLN A 5 39.63 -35.57 -11.85
N LEU A 6 39.39 -35.20 -10.60
CA LEU A 6 39.91 -35.76 -9.32
C LEU A 6 39.61 -34.74 -8.23
N ALA A 7 39.28 -35.05 -7.00
CA ALA A 7 38.83 -36.18 -6.23
C ALA A 7 38.61 -35.65 -4.80
N CYS A 8 37.78 -36.34 -4.05
CA CYS A 8 37.45 -36.21 -2.62
C CYS A 8 38.66 -36.14 -1.68
N SER A 9 38.48 -35.48 -0.52
CA SER A 9 38.99 -36.05 0.74
C SER A 9 38.17 -35.55 1.95
N SER A 10 37.55 -36.52 2.58
CA SER A 10 36.95 -36.48 3.91
C SER A 10 38.01 -36.69 4.96
N ILE A 11 37.96 -36.04 6.11
CA ILE A 11 38.46 -36.62 7.36
C ILE A 11 37.59 -36.16 8.52
N ALA A 12 37.27 -37.12 9.36
CA ALA A 12 36.34 -37.14 10.49
C ALA A 12 37.03 -36.89 11.84
N SER A 13 36.21 -36.71 12.84
CA SER A 13 36.31 -37.14 14.26
C SER A 13 37.11 -36.31 15.26
N GLY A 14 36.40 -36.01 16.35
CA GLY A 14 37.00 -35.64 17.64
C GLY A 14 35.93 -35.29 18.69
N LEU A 15 35.39 -36.31 19.29
CA LEU A 15 34.53 -36.38 20.48
C LEU A 15 35.38 -36.20 21.74
N LEU A 16 34.98 -35.40 22.74
CA LEU A 16 35.25 -35.72 24.15
C LEU A 16 34.29 -35.00 25.10
N LEU A 17 33.85 -35.78 26.07
CA LEU A 17 32.85 -35.63 27.11
C LEU A 17 33.43 -35.08 28.44
N LEU A 18 32.50 -34.81 29.37
CA LEU A 18 32.62 -34.77 30.85
C LEU A 18 32.93 -33.38 31.43
N GLY A 19 32.22 -32.89 32.48
CA GLY A 19 31.67 -33.56 33.60
C GLY A 19 30.76 -32.68 34.48
N CYS A 20 30.01 -33.36 35.32
CA CYS A 20 29.03 -32.93 36.32
C CYS A 20 29.64 -32.22 37.55
N GLY A 21 28.76 -31.49 38.27
CA GLY A 21 29.02 -31.09 39.67
C GLY A 21 27.88 -30.19 40.16
N SER A 22 26.86 -30.70 40.68
CA SER A 22 26.04 -30.77 41.90
C SER A 22 26.06 -29.56 42.82
N ASP A 23 24.79 -29.12 43.15
CA ASP A 23 24.36 -28.33 44.31
C ASP A 23 24.75 -28.98 45.66
N PRO A 24 24.51 -28.36 46.86
CA PRO A 24 23.42 -27.48 47.29
C PRO A 24 23.76 -26.42 48.40
N ASP A 25 22.79 -25.65 48.80
CA ASP A 25 22.27 -25.33 50.13
C ASP A 25 22.13 -23.85 50.52
N GLU A 26 20.87 -23.58 50.79
CA GLU A 26 20.20 -22.82 51.85
C GLU A 26 20.87 -21.60 52.52
N SER A 27 20.08 -20.55 52.57
CA SER A 27 19.50 -19.93 53.76
C SER A 27 19.16 -18.44 53.56
N GLY A 28 17.93 -18.12 53.92
CA GLY A 28 17.27 -16.86 53.83
C GLY A 28 17.88 -15.73 54.65
N VAL A 29 17.46 -14.53 54.29
CA VAL A 29 17.02 -13.46 55.21
C VAL A 29 16.37 -12.33 54.38
N ASN A 30 15.22 -11.94 54.82
CA ASN A 30 14.35 -10.84 54.44
C ASN A 30 14.99 -9.49 54.76
N ARG A 31 14.93 -8.46 53.86
CA ARG A 31 14.84 -7.03 54.22
C ARG A 31 14.53 -6.11 53.01
N ASN A 32 13.36 -5.53 53.09
CA ASN A 32 12.94 -4.16 52.73
C ASN A 32 13.62 -3.37 51.59
N HIS A 33 12.74 -2.83 50.75
CA HIS A 33 12.88 -1.78 49.75
C HIS A 33 13.79 -0.61 50.14
N PRO A 34 14.38 0.09 49.13
CA PRO A 34 13.66 1.18 48.49
C PRO A 34 13.79 1.27 46.96
N SER A 35 12.81 1.98 46.40
CA SER A 35 12.64 2.45 45.04
C SER A 35 13.90 2.96 44.35
N GLY A 36 14.22 2.43 43.19
CA GLY A 36 15.23 2.94 42.25
C GLY A 36 14.71 2.81 40.83
N SER A 37 14.56 3.95 40.18
CA SER A 37 14.23 4.19 38.78
C SER A 37 14.98 3.25 37.84
N ALA A 38 14.27 2.42 37.10
CA ALA A 38 14.82 1.62 35.99
C ALA A 38 14.66 2.42 34.70
N GLY A 39 15.77 2.58 33.99
CA GLY A 39 15.87 3.27 32.73
C GLY A 39 15.11 2.57 31.61
N ASN A 40 14.61 3.38 30.69
CA ASN A 40 13.92 3.00 29.48
C ASN A 40 14.82 2.16 28.57
N GLY A 41 14.46 0.89 28.39
CA GLY A 41 14.87 0.09 27.23
C GLY A 41 14.07 0.52 25.99
N PRO A 42 14.51 0.19 24.76
CA PRO A 42 13.85 0.64 23.54
C PRO A 42 12.40 0.15 23.51
N GLY A 43 11.48 1.11 23.36
CA GLY A 43 10.06 0.92 23.47
C GLY A 43 9.52 -0.14 22.51
N SER A 44 8.83 -1.10 23.05
CA SER A 44 7.77 -1.85 22.41
C SER A 44 6.81 -0.81 21.80
N LEU A 45 6.60 -0.87 20.49
CA LEU A 45 5.53 -0.14 19.83
C LEU A 45 4.22 -0.64 20.46
N ASP A 46 3.62 0.22 21.25
CA ASP A 46 2.25 0.05 21.73
C ASP A 46 1.34 0.20 20.51
N LEU A 47 1.00 -0.93 19.90
CA LEU A 47 -0.08 -1.02 18.94
C LEU A 47 -1.35 -0.84 19.78
N GLY A 48 -1.81 0.42 19.86
CA GLY A 48 -3.01 0.79 20.59
C GLY A 48 -4.08 -0.28 20.42
N GLU A 49 -4.68 -0.68 21.53
CA GLU A 49 -5.74 -1.69 21.55
C GLU A 49 -6.77 -1.39 20.48
N VAL A 50 -6.82 -2.25 19.46
CA VAL A 50 -7.91 -2.22 18.48
C VAL A 50 -9.18 -2.45 19.30
N SER A 51 -10.00 -1.42 19.43
CA SER A 51 -11.29 -1.48 20.08
C SER A 51 -12.09 -2.65 19.51
N THR A 52 -12.28 -3.69 20.29
CA THR A 52 -13.06 -4.87 19.92
C THR A 52 -14.57 -4.68 20.13
N ALA A 53 -15.04 -3.44 20.28
CA ALA A 53 -16.46 -3.18 20.23
C ALA A 53 -16.93 -3.48 18.79
N PRO A 54 -17.92 -4.38 18.59
CA PRO A 54 -18.52 -4.54 17.28
C PRO A 54 -19.16 -3.20 16.92
N GLY A 55 -18.58 -2.52 15.92
CA GLY A 55 -19.22 -1.39 15.30
C GLY A 55 -20.59 -1.79 14.74
N PRO A 56 -21.46 -0.86 14.41
CA PRO A 56 -22.72 -1.16 13.76
C PRO A 56 -22.43 -2.02 12.53
N ILE A 57 -23.23 -3.07 12.33
CA ILE A 57 -23.10 -3.98 11.17
C ILE A 57 -23.06 -3.13 9.91
N GLU A 58 -21.89 -3.07 9.30
CA GLU A 58 -21.64 -2.23 8.13
C GLU A 58 -22.42 -2.81 6.96
N THR A 59 -23.33 -2.01 6.41
CA THR A 59 -24.19 -2.45 5.32
C THR A 59 -23.43 -2.31 4.02
N LEU A 60 -23.29 -3.42 3.29
CA LEU A 60 -22.74 -3.44 1.93
C LEU A 60 -23.46 -2.42 1.05
N GLN A 61 -22.71 -1.51 0.42
CA GLN A 61 -23.22 -0.55 -0.54
C GLN A 61 -23.37 -1.22 -1.91
N THR A 62 -24.60 -1.54 -2.30
CA THR A 62 -24.90 -2.22 -3.57
C THR A 62 -25.14 -1.29 -4.75
N ALA A 63 -25.19 0.02 -4.51
CA ALA A 63 -25.32 1.06 -5.52
C ALA A 63 -24.33 2.18 -5.24
N LEU A 64 -23.99 2.95 -6.27
CA LEU A 64 -23.08 4.09 -6.16
C LEU A 64 -23.58 5.05 -5.07
N PRO A 65 -22.80 5.31 -4.02
CA PRO A 65 -23.23 6.17 -2.92
C PRO A 65 -23.43 7.63 -3.39
N THR A 66 -24.31 8.35 -2.70
CA THR A 66 -24.54 9.78 -2.99
C THR A 66 -23.23 10.57 -2.86
N GLY A 67 -22.94 11.44 -3.83
CA GLY A 67 -21.73 12.25 -3.87
C GLY A 67 -20.52 11.57 -4.54
N PHE A 68 -20.63 10.28 -4.86
CA PHE A 68 -19.58 9.60 -5.61
C PHE A 68 -19.69 9.84 -7.11
N VAL A 69 -18.54 9.94 -7.76
CA VAL A 69 -18.39 9.98 -9.21
C VAL A 69 -18.16 8.54 -9.70
N ALA A 70 -18.96 8.10 -10.66
CA ALA A 70 -18.79 6.76 -11.25
C ALA A 70 -17.48 6.67 -12.03
N ALA A 71 -16.84 5.50 -11.99
CA ALA A 71 -15.67 5.20 -12.80
C ALA A 71 -15.97 5.39 -14.29
N THR A 72 -15.01 5.92 -15.05
CA THR A 72 -15.15 6.25 -16.47
C THR A 72 -14.12 5.56 -17.32
N GLY A 73 -14.39 5.40 -18.62
CA GLY A 73 -13.51 4.78 -19.60
C GLY A 73 -13.14 5.72 -20.75
N ALA A 74 -12.04 5.40 -21.42
CA ALA A 74 -11.63 6.09 -22.63
C ALA A 74 -12.63 5.87 -23.76
N LYS A 75 -12.95 6.93 -24.54
CA LYS A 75 -13.92 6.86 -25.63
C LYS A 75 -13.51 5.92 -26.77
N ASN A 76 -12.19 5.69 -26.93
CA ASN A 76 -11.59 4.93 -28.02
C ASN A 76 -10.77 3.72 -27.54
N GLY A 77 -10.87 3.36 -26.27
CA GLY A 77 -10.08 2.27 -25.69
C GLY A 77 -10.59 0.90 -26.10
N GLY A 78 -9.73 0.09 -26.69
CA GLY A 78 -10.01 -1.28 -27.12
C GLY A 78 -10.21 -2.30 -26.00
N ASP A 79 -10.37 -1.89 -24.77
CA ASP A 79 -10.78 -2.70 -23.63
C ASP A 79 -11.82 -1.91 -22.84
N ALA A 80 -13.04 -1.88 -23.37
CA ALA A 80 -14.20 -1.47 -22.59
C ALA A 80 -14.50 -2.57 -21.54
N GLY A 81 -13.59 -2.77 -20.61
CA GLY A 81 -13.87 -3.43 -19.35
C GLY A 81 -15.13 -2.78 -18.78
N GLN A 82 -16.01 -3.54 -18.20
CA GLN A 82 -17.21 -2.97 -17.59
C GLN A 82 -16.72 -2.04 -16.47
N LEU A 83 -16.77 -0.74 -16.72
CA LEU A 83 -16.43 0.29 -15.73
C LEU A 83 -17.26 0.04 -14.46
N ARG A 84 -16.59 0.02 -13.34
CA ARG A 84 -17.20 -0.37 -12.08
C ARG A 84 -16.73 0.50 -10.94
N GLY A 85 -17.60 0.70 -9.96
CA GLY A 85 -17.25 1.47 -8.79
C GLY A 85 -17.20 2.96 -9.03
N GLY A 86 -16.52 3.68 -8.15
CA GLY A 86 -16.41 5.13 -8.21
C GLY A 86 -15.60 5.69 -7.04
N TRP A 87 -15.51 7.01 -6.98
CA TRP A 87 -14.79 7.72 -5.94
C TRP A 87 -15.49 9.01 -5.51
N HIS A 88 -15.12 9.49 -4.33
CA HIS A 88 -15.58 10.78 -3.79
C HIS A 88 -14.42 11.50 -3.12
N VAL A 89 -14.10 12.70 -3.55
CA VAL A 89 -13.11 13.56 -2.88
C VAL A 89 -13.77 14.17 -1.64
N VAL A 90 -13.37 13.69 -0.45
CA VAL A 90 -13.89 14.17 0.84
C VAL A 90 -13.38 15.57 1.13
N GLY A 91 -12.12 15.85 0.85
CA GLY A 91 -11.52 17.17 1.00
C GLY A 91 -10.02 17.12 1.31
N PRO A 92 -9.39 18.30 1.45
CA PRO A 92 -7.99 18.40 1.80
C PRO A 92 -7.70 17.81 3.19
N LEU A 93 -6.56 17.11 3.33
CA LEU A 93 -6.08 16.63 4.61
C LEU A 93 -5.97 17.78 5.62
N GLY A 94 -6.43 17.57 6.85
CA GLY A 94 -6.45 18.59 7.92
C GLY A 94 -7.69 19.49 7.94
N LYS A 95 -8.63 19.31 7.00
CA LYS A 95 -9.95 19.96 6.99
C LYS A 95 -11.10 18.94 6.94
N LEU A 96 -10.83 17.71 7.36
CA LEU A 96 -11.79 16.62 7.26
C LEU A 96 -12.96 16.85 8.22
N PRO A 97 -14.20 16.63 7.76
CA PRO A 97 -15.31 16.41 8.68
C PRO A 97 -15.03 15.14 9.49
N GLU A 98 -15.54 15.09 10.72
CA GLU A 98 -15.56 13.85 11.51
C GLU A 98 -16.06 12.70 10.63
N PRO A 99 -15.54 11.46 10.80
CA PRO A 99 -15.94 10.33 9.98
C PRO A 99 -17.46 10.19 10.04
N SER A 100 -18.14 10.54 8.96
CA SER A 100 -19.55 10.22 8.81
C SER A 100 -19.64 8.71 8.76
N GLY A 101 -20.47 8.08 9.62
CA GLY A 101 -20.60 6.63 9.78
C GLY A 101 -20.98 5.89 8.50
N MET A 102 -20.09 5.94 7.51
CA MET A 102 -20.21 5.23 6.24
C MET A 102 -19.75 3.79 6.47
N ALA A 103 -20.58 2.85 6.09
CA ALA A 103 -20.25 1.44 6.14
C ALA A 103 -18.97 1.14 5.34
N CYS A 104 -17.99 0.50 5.97
CA CYS A 104 -16.70 0.23 5.37
C CYS A 104 -16.68 -0.95 4.39
N ALA A 105 -17.67 -1.83 4.42
CA ALA A 105 -17.62 -3.14 3.76
C ALA A 105 -17.02 -3.15 2.34
N ASN A 106 -17.29 -2.10 1.55
CA ASN A 106 -16.76 -1.94 0.20
C ASN A 106 -16.42 -0.48 -0.16
N VAL A 107 -16.21 0.35 0.85
CA VAL A 107 -15.70 1.72 0.70
C VAL A 107 -14.35 1.81 1.39
N LEU A 108 -13.32 2.17 0.64
CA LEU A 108 -11.96 2.29 1.13
C LEU A 108 -11.52 3.74 1.11
N ARG A 109 -11.05 4.24 2.24
CA ARG A 109 -10.50 5.58 2.39
C ARG A 109 -9.02 5.59 2.06
N VAL A 110 -8.64 6.45 1.12
CA VAL A 110 -7.26 6.59 0.64
C VAL A 110 -6.78 8.03 0.84
N LEU A 111 -5.48 8.19 0.92
CA LEU A 111 -4.83 9.48 0.83
C LEU A 111 -4.25 9.64 -0.57
N MET A 112 -4.69 10.66 -1.27
CA MET A 112 -4.14 11.03 -2.57
C MET A 112 -3.36 12.34 -2.45
N ARG A 113 -2.20 12.40 -3.11
CA ARG A 113 -1.39 13.63 -3.15
C ARG A 113 -1.32 14.13 -4.58
N ASP A 114 -1.72 15.38 -4.76
CA ASP A 114 -1.65 16.11 -6.00
C ASP A 114 -0.30 16.82 -6.10
N PHE A 115 0.53 16.38 -7.04
CA PHE A 115 1.80 17.01 -7.39
C PHE A 115 1.55 17.91 -8.59
N ALA A 116 1.34 19.20 -8.36
CA ALA A 116 1.19 20.12 -9.46
C ALA A 116 2.31 19.90 -10.49
N THR A 117 1.91 19.70 -11.73
CA THR A 117 2.78 19.46 -12.87
C THR A 117 4.01 20.40 -12.86
N PHE A 118 5.20 19.85 -13.11
CA PHE A 118 6.49 20.54 -13.13
C PHE A 118 7.05 21.03 -11.78
N LYS A 119 6.36 20.87 -10.65
CA LYS A 119 6.92 21.21 -9.34
C LYS A 119 7.77 20.06 -8.75
N HIS A 120 7.50 18.82 -9.14
CA HIS A 120 8.26 17.66 -8.70
C HIS A 120 8.94 16.99 -9.91
N PRO A 121 10.25 16.63 -9.84
CA PRO A 121 10.98 16.09 -10.98
C PRO A 121 10.47 14.74 -11.49
N ASP A 122 9.76 13.97 -10.65
CA ASP A 122 9.30 12.62 -10.98
C ASP A 122 7.90 12.60 -11.60
N PHE A 123 7.18 13.72 -11.66
CA PHE A 123 5.83 13.84 -12.20
C PHE A 123 5.77 14.76 -13.39
N GLY A 124 4.80 14.55 -14.29
CA GLY A 124 4.46 15.47 -15.37
C GLY A 124 5.30 15.35 -16.64
N GLY A 125 5.57 14.16 -17.14
CA GLY A 125 6.21 13.90 -18.43
C GLY A 125 6.89 12.53 -18.48
N PRO A 126 7.51 12.17 -19.62
CA PRO A 126 8.25 10.91 -19.74
C PRO A 126 9.29 10.79 -18.64
N LYS A 127 9.18 9.75 -17.81
CA LYS A 127 10.02 9.55 -16.64
C LYS A 127 10.71 8.19 -16.68
N ASP A 128 11.86 8.11 -16.06
CA ASP A 128 12.56 6.87 -15.76
C ASP A 128 12.33 6.50 -14.27
N PRO A 129 12.44 5.23 -13.92
CA PRO A 129 12.66 4.07 -14.80
C PRO A 129 11.37 3.60 -15.47
N GLN A 130 11.52 2.98 -16.66
CA GLN A 130 10.42 2.26 -17.29
C GLN A 130 10.49 0.77 -16.93
N ASN A 131 9.33 0.14 -16.66
CA ASN A 131 9.22 -1.27 -16.30
C ASN A 131 10.27 -1.69 -15.26
N ALA A 132 10.16 -1.17 -14.06
CA ALA A 132 11.21 -1.28 -13.03
C ALA A 132 10.77 -2.08 -11.79
N PRO A 133 10.44 -3.38 -11.90
CA PRO A 133 10.17 -4.20 -10.73
C PRO A 133 11.41 -4.28 -9.83
N GLY A 134 11.21 -4.14 -8.53
CA GLY A 134 12.27 -4.01 -7.51
C GLY A 134 12.75 -2.57 -7.33
N LEU A 135 11.96 -1.57 -7.70
CA LEU A 135 12.23 -0.16 -7.37
C LEU A 135 12.16 0.07 -5.86
N VAL A 136 11.32 -0.66 -5.17
CA VAL A 136 11.12 -0.60 -3.72
C VAL A 136 11.72 -1.81 -3.01
N GLU A 137 11.99 -1.65 -1.71
CA GLU A 137 12.40 -2.77 -0.86
C GLU A 137 11.26 -3.78 -0.65
N PRO A 138 11.59 -5.07 -0.41
CA PRO A 138 10.58 -6.12 -0.22
C PRO A 138 9.78 -5.99 1.09
N THR A 139 10.15 -5.05 1.96
CA THR A 139 9.46 -4.77 3.22
C THR A 139 9.22 -3.28 3.36
N LEU A 140 8.10 -2.91 3.99
CA LEU A 140 7.81 -1.52 4.31
C LEU A 140 8.84 -0.95 5.30
N GLY A 141 9.16 0.34 5.09
CA GLY A 141 9.97 1.13 6.00
C GLY A 141 9.17 1.77 7.13
N ALA A 142 9.78 2.77 7.76
CA ALA A 142 9.14 3.53 8.82
C ALA A 142 7.84 4.21 8.32
N GLY A 143 6.85 4.32 9.20
CA GLY A 143 5.55 4.89 8.87
C GLY A 143 4.74 4.06 7.86
N ARG A 144 5.04 2.75 7.72
CA ARG A 144 4.41 1.88 6.73
C ARG A 144 4.54 2.42 5.30
N LYS A 145 5.67 3.01 4.94
CA LYS A 145 5.92 3.56 3.60
C LYS A 145 6.88 2.66 2.81
N PRO A 146 6.75 2.58 1.47
CA PRO A 146 7.75 1.92 0.64
C PRO A 146 9.06 2.71 0.71
N THR A 147 10.17 2.00 0.74
CA THR A 147 11.51 2.57 0.68
C THR A 147 12.20 2.16 -0.60
N ARG A 148 13.03 3.04 -1.14
CA ARG A 148 13.73 2.79 -2.38
C ARG A 148 14.77 1.69 -2.24
N SER A 149 14.75 0.72 -3.14
CA SER A 149 15.78 -0.33 -3.19
C SER A 149 17.09 0.16 -3.82
N GLY A 150 18.17 -0.58 -3.61
CA GLY A 150 19.45 -0.36 -4.27
C GLY A 150 19.53 -0.84 -5.72
N LYS A 151 18.49 -1.46 -6.29
CA LYS A 151 18.51 -2.11 -7.60
C LYS A 151 18.77 -1.16 -8.78
N TYR A 152 18.33 0.09 -8.67
CA TYR A 152 18.46 1.09 -9.73
C TYR A 152 19.30 2.30 -9.28
N PRO A 153 20.62 2.15 -9.03
CA PRO A 153 21.44 3.20 -8.40
C PRO A 153 21.63 4.45 -9.27
N LYS A 154 21.42 4.33 -10.59
CA LYS A 154 21.58 5.45 -11.55
C LYS A 154 20.27 6.21 -11.80
N VAL A 155 19.15 5.73 -11.32
CA VAL A 155 17.85 6.37 -11.48
C VAL A 155 17.64 7.36 -10.35
N ALA A 156 17.41 8.63 -10.70
CA ALA A 156 17.25 9.70 -9.72
C ALA A 156 15.77 9.88 -9.30
N VAL A 157 15.14 8.83 -8.76
CA VAL A 157 13.76 8.90 -8.24
C VAL A 157 13.78 9.32 -6.77
N LYS A 158 12.92 10.25 -6.41
CA LYS A 158 12.72 10.74 -5.04
C LYS A 158 11.52 10.05 -4.38
N LEU A 159 11.55 8.71 -4.30
CA LEU A 159 10.45 7.90 -3.80
C LEU A 159 9.93 8.35 -2.42
N ASP A 160 10.83 8.82 -1.56
CA ASP A 160 10.47 9.33 -0.20
C ASP A 160 9.55 10.56 -0.25
N ASP A 161 9.52 11.27 -1.37
CA ASP A 161 8.66 12.43 -1.58
C ASP A 161 7.25 12.00 -2.05
N TRP A 162 7.12 10.86 -2.71
CA TRP A 162 5.87 10.45 -3.37
C TRP A 162 4.72 10.22 -2.37
N TYR A 163 5.05 9.68 -1.20
CA TYR A 163 4.07 9.34 -0.16
C TYR A 163 4.26 10.19 1.10
N ALA A 164 4.83 11.39 0.95
CA ALA A 164 4.98 12.40 1.99
C ALA A 164 4.23 13.68 1.61
N THR A 165 3.56 14.31 2.57
CA THR A 165 2.91 15.61 2.37
C THR A 165 3.94 16.72 2.50
N LEU A 166 4.30 17.34 1.38
CA LEU A 166 5.39 18.31 1.27
C LEU A 166 4.86 19.71 1.01
N LYS A 167 5.09 20.63 1.93
CA LYS A 167 4.62 22.02 1.83
C LYS A 167 5.12 22.69 0.54
N GLY A 168 4.19 23.15 -0.29
CA GLY A 168 4.49 23.86 -1.54
C GLY A 168 4.92 22.95 -2.70
N VAL A 169 4.94 21.65 -2.51
CA VAL A 169 5.24 20.64 -3.53
C VAL A 169 3.98 19.87 -3.92
N ASN A 170 3.22 19.38 -2.93
CA ASN A 170 1.98 18.67 -3.18
C ASN A 170 0.86 19.13 -2.22
N THR A 171 -0.37 18.76 -2.53
CA THR A 171 -1.53 18.92 -1.66
C THR A 171 -2.16 17.55 -1.45
N ALA A 172 -2.38 17.20 -0.19
CA ALA A 172 -2.99 15.92 0.16
C ALA A 172 -4.51 16.04 0.29
N TYR A 173 -5.22 15.08 -0.29
CA TYR A 173 -6.67 14.95 -0.27
C TYR A 173 -7.08 13.58 0.25
N VAL A 174 -8.13 13.54 1.06
CA VAL A 174 -8.79 12.30 1.42
C VAL A 174 -9.84 11.98 0.37
N VAL A 175 -9.80 10.77 -0.13
CA VAL A 175 -10.70 10.27 -1.16
C VAL A 175 -11.27 8.93 -0.71
N ASP A 176 -12.57 8.74 -0.87
CA ASP A 176 -13.23 7.47 -0.62
C ASP A 176 -13.44 6.74 -1.96
N PHE A 177 -12.99 5.50 -2.06
CA PHE A 177 -13.23 4.60 -3.18
C PHE A 177 -14.38 3.67 -2.86
N TRP A 178 -15.38 3.64 -3.71
CA TRP A 178 -16.44 2.65 -3.65
C TRP A 178 -16.13 1.52 -4.63
N LEU A 179 -15.97 0.31 -4.11
CA LEU A 179 -15.80 -0.90 -4.90
C LEU A 179 -17.18 -1.54 -5.12
N GLU A 180 -17.59 -1.65 -6.37
CA GLU A 180 -18.89 -2.24 -6.74
C GLU A 180 -18.89 -3.75 -6.46
N PRO A 181 -19.92 -4.29 -5.78
CA PRO A 181 -20.04 -5.73 -5.60
C PRO A 181 -20.34 -6.43 -6.92
N VAL A 182 -19.51 -7.41 -7.30
CA VAL A 182 -19.66 -8.22 -8.52
C VAL A 182 -19.48 -9.69 -8.20
N GLY A 183 -20.58 -10.41 -8.03
CA GLY A 183 -20.53 -11.78 -7.56
C GLY A 183 -19.97 -11.88 -6.15
N GLN A 184 -18.80 -12.50 -6.00
CA GLN A 184 -18.08 -12.60 -4.73
C GLN A 184 -16.96 -11.57 -4.59
N SER A 185 -16.73 -10.77 -5.63
CA SER A 185 -15.66 -9.77 -5.66
C SER A 185 -16.19 -8.36 -5.43
N PHE A 186 -15.30 -7.48 -5.01
CA PHE A 186 -15.46 -6.04 -5.00
C PHE A 186 -14.56 -5.44 -6.07
N VAL A 187 -15.08 -4.54 -6.91
CA VAL A 187 -14.38 -4.02 -8.09
C VAL A 187 -14.48 -2.51 -8.17
N LEU A 188 -13.33 -1.86 -8.31
CA LEU A 188 -13.21 -0.50 -8.86
C LEU A 188 -12.41 -0.63 -10.15
N ASP A 189 -12.96 -0.21 -11.29
CA ASP A 189 -12.32 -0.32 -12.61
C ASP A 189 -12.56 0.94 -13.42
N SER A 190 -11.49 1.67 -13.70
CA SER A 190 -11.50 2.89 -14.51
C SER A 190 -10.31 2.90 -15.47
N SER A 191 -10.56 3.14 -16.75
CA SER A 191 -9.51 3.44 -17.73
C SER A 191 -9.32 4.94 -17.97
N ARG A 192 -9.95 5.76 -17.13
CA ARG A 192 -9.79 7.23 -17.03
C ARG A 192 -9.84 7.62 -15.55
N PHE A 193 -8.83 7.20 -14.82
CA PHE A 193 -8.77 7.39 -13.38
C PHE A 193 -8.14 8.75 -13.04
N PHE A 194 -8.98 9.77 -12.89
CA PHE A 194 -8.58 11.13 -12.58
C PHE A 194 -9.38 11.72 -11.40
N PRO A 195 -9.27 11.15 -10.20
CA PRO A 195 -10.07 11.57 -9.05
C PRO A 195 -9.84 13.01 -8.63
N LEU A 196 -8.67 13.57 -8.92
CA LEU A 196 -8.26 14.91 -8.51
C LEU A 196 -8.46 15.98 -9.62
N ASP A 197 -9.13 15.65 -10.74
CA ASP A 197 -9.36 16.61 -11.82
C ASP A 197 -10.06 17.88 -11.34
N ASP A 198 -11.05 17.76 -10.47
CA ASP A 198 -11.88 18.90 -10.05
C ASP A 198 -11.23 19.74 -8.94
N VAL A 199 -10.13 19.29 -8.35
CA VAL A 199 -9.44 20.02 -7.27
C VAL A 199 -8.16 20.71 -7.75
N GLU A 200 -7.65 20.35 -8.93
CA GLU A 200 -6.44 20.93 -9.49
C GLU A 200 -6.75 22.17 -10.34
N SER A 201 -5.81 23.12 -10.38
CA SER A 201 -5.93 24.27 -11.27
C SER A 201 -5.76 23.87 -12.73
N ALA A 202 -6.46 24.57 -13.64
CA ALA A 202 -6.40 24.27 -15.07
C ALA A 202 -4.99 24.38 -15.67
N GLU A 203 -4.13 25.25 -15.10
CA GLU A 203 -2.75 25.46 -15.56
C GLU A 203 -1.83 24.28 -15.22
N ALA A 204 -2.21 23.46 -14.25
CA ALA A 204 -1.43 22.30 -13.86
C ALA A 204 -1.81 21.03 -14.66
N LYS A 205 -2.94 21.04 -15.35
CA LYS A 205 -3.44 19.90 -16.13
C LYS A 205 -2.71 19.73 -17.45
N GLN A 206 -2.59 18.47 -17.87
CA GLN A 206 -2.04 18.08 -19.17
C GLN A 206 -3.12 17.44 -20.04
N SER A 207 -2.94 17.47 -21.36
CA SER A 207 -3.87 16.83 -22.27
C SER A 207 -3.69 15.32 -22.24
N ASP A 208 -4.79 14.58 -22.05
CA ASP A 208 -4.84 13.15 -22.28
C ASP A 208 -4.84 12.81 -23.80
N ASP A 209 -4.88 11.53 -24.14
CA ASP A 209 -4.92 11.05 -25.53
C ASP A 209 -6.20 11.48 -26.29
N ASP A 210 -7.25 11.87 -25.59
CA ASP A 210 -8.47 12.44 -26.16
C ASP A 210 -8.42 14.00 -26.24
N GLY A 211 -7.30 14.61 -25.87
CA GLY A 211 -7.10 16.07 -25.83
C GLY A 211 -7.80 16.77 -24.69
N GLN A 212 -8.25 16.04 -23.67
CA GLN A 212 -8.89 16.62 -22.49
C GLN A 212 -7.89 16.97 -21.41
N PRO A 213 -8.03 18.11 -20.72
CA PRO A 213 -7.13 18.48 -19.63
C PRO A 213 -7.37 17.56 -18.42
N ARG A 214 -6.31 16.90 -17.95
CA ARG A 214 -6.31 15.95 -16.84
C ARG A 214 -5.18 16.20 -15.86
N ASN A 215 -5.39 15.77 -14.62
CA ASN A 215 -4.34 15.69 -13.62
C ASN A 215 -3.59 14.36 -13.75
N PHE A 216 -2.31 14.41 -14.16
CA PHE A 216 -1.42 13.26 -14.27
C PHE A 216 -0.29 13.26 -13.24
N GLY A 217 -0.37 14.11 -12.24
CA GLY A 217 0.67 14.22 -11.23
C GLY A 217 0.13 13.86 -9.85
N PHE A 218 -0.18 12.59 -9.58
CA PHE A 218 -0.72 12.23 -8.28
C PHE A 218 -0.24 10.87 -7.77
N THR A 219 -0.38 10.66 -6.47
CA THR A 219 -0.16 9.36 -5.83
C THR A 219 -1.40 8.95 -5.04
N THR A 220 -1.60 7.64 -4.94
CA THR A 220 -2.63 7.02 -4.11
C THR A 220 -1.98 6.17 -3.04
N GLU A 221 -2.43 6.33 -1.81
CA GLU A 221 -1.96 5.58 -0.65
C GLU A 221 -3.15 5.03 0.12
N LEU A 222 -3.21 3.71 0.26
CA LEU A 222 -4.21 2.99 1.04
C LEU A 222 -3.52 2.18 2.14
N HIS A 223 -4.00 2.34 3.35
CA HIS A 223 -3.67 1.47 4.49
C HIS A 223 -4.94 0.89 5.05
N THR A 224 -5.14 -0.39 4.92
CA THR A 224 -6.31 -1.09 5.44
C THR A 224 -5.91 -2.43 6.05
N SER A 225 -6.87 -3.14 6.58
CA SER A 225 -6.69 -4.51 7.04
C SER A 225 -7.83 -5.40 6.57
N PHE A 226 -7.59 -6.70 6.52
CA PHE A 226 -8.57 -7.70 6.11
C PHE A 226 -8.48 -8.93 7.00
N ARG A 227 -9.59 -9.67 7.10
CA ARG A 227 -9.64 -10.97 7.77
C ARG A 227 -9.34 -12.07 6.77
N TYR A 228 -8.31 -12.87 7.03
CA TYR A 228 -7.99 -14.01 6.19
C TYR A 228 -8.85 -15.22 6.57
N ALA A 229 -9.73 -15.65 5.68
CA ALA A 229 -10.60 -16.81 5.84
C ALA A 229 -10.18 -18.02 4.98
N GLY A 230 -9.38 -17.78 3.93
CA GLY A 230 -8.89 -18.77 2.98
C GLY A 230 -9.57 -18.62 1.60
N GLY A 231 -8.75 -18.64 0.55
CA GLY A 231 -9.19 -18.53 -0.83
C GLY A 231 -9.29 -17.11 -1.38
N GLU A 232 -8.95 -16.10 -0.58
CA GLU A 232 -9.02 -14.71 -1.03
C GLU A 232 -7.95 -14.39 -2.08
N VAL A 233 -8.33 -13.48 -2.98
CA VAL A 233 -7.49 -12.99 -4.06
C VAL A 233 -7.56 -11.46 -4.08
N PHE A 234 -6.42 -10.85 -4.34
CA PHE A 234 -6.32 -9.43 -4.62
C PHE A 234 -5.63 -9.25 -5.98
N THR A 235 -6.26 -8.52 -6.89
CA THR A 235 -5.72 -8.17 -8.19
C THR A 235 -5.70 -6.66 -8.33
N PHE A 236 -4.57 -6.12 -8.77
CA PHE A 236 -4.45 -4.76 -9.24
C PHE A 236 -4.07 -4.76 -10.72
N ARG A 237 -4.66 -3.86 -11.51
CA ARG A 237 -4.23 -3.55 -12.86
C ARG A 237 -4.24 -2.04 -13.05
N GLY A 238 -3.14 -1.48 -13.52
CA GLY A 238 -3.04 -0.04 -13.75
C GLY A 238 -1.66 0.38 -14.24
N ASP A 239 -1.45 1.67 -14.19
CA ASP A 239 -0.24 2.44 -14.53
C ASP A 239 -0.09 3.61 -13.54
N ASP A 240 1.04 4.28 -13.30
CA ASP A 240 2.39 3.80 -13.64
C ASP A 240 2.93 2.83 -12.56
N ASP A 241 3.55 3.35 -11.48
CA ASP A 241 4.10 2.51 -10.41
C ASP A 241 3.01 2.02 -9.46
N VAL A 242 3.01 0.72 -9.16
CA VAL A 242 2.15 0.13 -8.12
C VAL A 242 2.91 -0.85 -7.24
N PHE A 243 2.74 -0.69 -5.93
CA PHE A 243 3.33 -1.55 -4.91
C PHE A 243 2.25 -1.96 -3.93
N VAL A 244 2.05 -3.27 -3.73
CA VAL A 244 1.12 -3.79 -2.73
C VAL A 244 1.88 -4.63 -1.73
N TYR A 245 1.61 -4.38 -0.45
CA TYR A 245 2.19 -5.12 0.67
C TYR A 245 1.09 -5.78 1.48
N VAL A 246 1.35 -7.01 1.91
CA VAL A 246 0.53 -7.72 2.89
C VAL A 246 1.39 -8.06 4.09
N ASP A 247 0.93 -7.71 5.28
CA ASP A 247 1.69 -7.87 6.52
C ASP A 247 3.12 -7.28 6.42
N GLY A 248 3.22 -6.11 5.76
CA GLY A 248 4.46 -5.38 5.53
C GLY A 248 5.41 -5.99 4.49
N LYS A 249 5.00 -7.05 3.77
CA LYS A 249 5.80 -7.72 2.73
C LYS A 249 5.24 -7.43 1.35
N LEU A 250 6.11 -7.07 0.41
CA LEU A 250 5.77 -6.78 -0.98
C LEU A 250 5.21 -8.04 -1.66
N VAL A 251 4.00 -7.95 -2.20
CA VAL A 251 3.29 -9.04 -2.87
C VAL A 251 2.92 -8.72 -4.32
N VAL A 252 2.79 -7.42 -4.66
CA VAL A 252 2.67 -6.95 -6.04
C VAL A 252 3.70 -5.85 -6.25
N ASP A 253 4.50 -5.98 -7.30
CA ASP A 253 5.55 -5.05 -7.68
C ASP A 253 5.45 -4.75 -9.18
N ILE A 254 4.81 -3.64 -9.48
CA ILE A 254 4.64 -3.11 -10.83
C ILE A 254 5.25 -1.71 -10.82
N GLY A 255 6.58 -1.67 -10.69
CA GLY A 255 7.33 -0.41 -10.61
C GLY A 255 7.74 0.12 -11.97
N GLY A 256 7.82 1.44 -12.08
CA GLY A 256 8.24 2.18 -13.25
C GLY A 256 7.08 2.64 -14.13
N VAL A 257 7.41 3.52 -15.08
CA VAL A 257 6.45 3.99 -16.08
C VAL A 257 6.16 2.90 -17.11
N HIS A 258 4.90 2.59 -17.32
CA HIS A 258 4.46 1.54 -18.26
C HIS A 258 2.97 1.72 -18.62
N GLY A 259 2.49 1.00 -19.63
CA GLY A 259 1.04 0.85 -19.87
C GLY A 259 0.39 -0.07 -18.83
N PRO A 260 -0.96 -0.19 -18.85
CA PRO A 260 -1.69 -0.96 -17.85
C PRO A 260 -1.14 -2.38 -17.66
N THR A 261 -0.63 -2.66 -16.50
CA THR A 261 -0.02 -3.95 -16.13
C THR A 261 -0.77 -4.53 -14.93
N GLU A 262 -0.91 -5.86 -14.91
CA GLU A 262 -1.65 -6.56 -13.87
C GLU A 262 -0.71 -7.30 -12.91
N GLY A 263 -1.02 -7.23 -11.63
CA GLY A 263 -0.43 -8.03 -10.57
C GLY A 263 -1.51 -8.66 -9.69
N THR A 264 -1.39 -9.97 -9.45
CA THR A 264 -2.35 -10.74 -8.65
C THR A 264 -1.63 -11.46 -7.53
N VAL A 265 -2.20 -11.42 -6.33
CA VAL A 265 -1.77 -12.23 -5.18
C VAL A 265 -2.93 -13.10 -4.69
N ARG A 266 -2.65 -14.39 -4.50
CA ARG A 266 -3.51 -15.32 -3.76
C ARG A 266 -3.06 -15.31 -2.32
N ILE A 267 -3.95 -14.99 -1.42
CA ILE A 267 -3.60 -14.83 0.00
C ILE A 267 -3.14 -16.17 0.60
N ASP A 268 -3.65 -17.29 0.09
CA ASP A 268 -3.24 -18.65 0.49
C ASP A 268 -1.74 -18.91 0.28
N ASP A 269 -1.10 -18.21 -0.65
CA ASP A 269 0.34 -18.38 -0.97
C ASP A 269 1.25 -17.64 0.02
N LEU A 270 0.70 -16.86 0.95
CA LEU A 270 1.47 -15.96 1.83
C LEU A 270 1.83 -16.55 3.21
N SER A 271 1.58 -17.83 3.46
CA SER A 271 1.84 -18.48 4.75
C SER A 271 1.19 -17.77 5.95
N LEU A 272 0.01 -17.19 5.76
CA LEU A 272 -0.79 -16.54 6.79
C LEU A 272 -1.63 -17.56 7.57
N THR A 273 -2.09 -17.19 8.76
CA THR A 273 -2.96 -18.03 9.60
C THR A 273 -4.42 -17.62 9.42
N GLN A 274 -5.27 -18.55 8.99
CA GLN A 274 -6.72 -18.31 8.87
C GLN A 274 -7.35 -17.82 10.18
N GLY A 275 -8.34 -16.95 10.05
CA GLY A 275 -9.07 -16.34 11.15
C GLY A 275 -8.39 -15.10 11.75
N ARG A 276 -7.17 -14.76 11.32
CA ARG A 276 -6.47 -13.55 11.77
C ARG A 276 -6.70 -12.38 10.83
N VAL A 277 -6.48 -11.18 11.36
CA VAL A 277 -6.50 -9.92 10.61
C VAL A 277 -5.08 -9.55 10.24
N TYR A 278 -4.88 -9.15 8.97
CA TYR A 278 -3.60 -8.73 8.42
C TYR A 278 -3.72 -7.39 7.72
N THR A 279 -2.64 -6.63 7.67
CA THR A 279 -2.62 -5.35 6.95
C THR A 279 -2.48 -5.57 5.45
N LEU A 280 -3.11 -4.66 4.69
CA LEU A 280 -2.88 -4.47 3.27
C LEU A 280 -2.56 -3.00 3.03
N ASP A 281 -1.42 -2.75 2.39
CA ASP A 281 -0.94 -1.42 2.03
C ASP A 281 -0.77 -1.34 0.52
N LEU A 282 -1.41 -0.36 -0.13
CA LEU A 282 -1.29 -0.12 -1.56
C LEU A 282 -0.77 1.28 -1.82
N PHE A 283 0.20 1.36 -2.72
CA PHE A 283 0.84 2.59 -3.16
C PHE A 283 0.83 2.62 -4.68
N GLN A 284 0.27 3.69 -5.27
CA GLN A 284 0.27 3.92 -6.71
C GLN A 284 0.78 5.34 -6.97
N ALA A 285 1.51 5.52 -8.08
CA ALA A 285 1.94 6.81 -8.56
C ALA A 285 1.62 6.96 -10.04
N GLU A 286 0.81 7.96 -10.39
CA GLU A 286 0.53 8.37 -11.75
C GLU A 286 1.51 9.47 -12.14
N ARG A 287 2.43 9.18 -13.07
CA ARG A 287 3.56 10.06 -13.36
C ARG A 287 3.64 10.51 -14.81
N ASN A 288 3.01 9.80 -15.74
CA ASN A 288 3.17 10.00 -17.17
C ASN A 288 1.84 10.34 -17.87
N PRO A 289 1.77 11.42 -18.67
CA PRO A 289 0.51 11.95 -19.19
C PRO A 289 0.03 11.26 -20.48
N THR A 290 -0.03 9.93 -20.51
CA THR A 290 -0.53 9.19 -21.69
C THR A 290 -1.85 8.45 -21.46
N GLY A 291 -2.26 8.25 -20.23
CA GLY A 291 -3.48 7.56 -19.82
C GLY A 291 -3.38 7.32 -18.33
N SER A 292 -4.51 7.05 -17.68
CA SER A 292 -4.52 6.64 -16.27
C SER A 292 -5.52 5.52 -16.10
N ASN A 293 -5.01 4.36 -15.73
CA ASN A 293 -5.79 3.15 -15.51
C ASN A 293 -5.65 2.72 -14.06
N PHE A 294 -6.77 2.38 -13.44
CA PHE A 294 -6.79 1.91 -12.06
C PHE A 294 -7.88 0.87 -11.88
N ARG A 295 -7.49 -0.35 -11.58
CA ARG A 295 -8.42 -1.43 -11.26
C ARG A 295 -7.98 -2.14 -10.01
N ILE A 296 -8.88 -2.25 -9.05
CA ILE A 296 -8.83 -3.20 -7.94
C ILE A 296 -9.95 -4.20 -8.14
N GLU A 297 -9.63 -5.49 -8.07
CA GLU A 297 -10.60 -6.56 -7.92
C GLU A 297 -10.17 -7.48 -6.79
N THR A 298 -11.06 -7.70 -5.83
CA THR A 298 -10.70 -8.45 -4.64
C THR A 298 -11.88 -9.19 -4.02
N THR A 299 -11.58 -10.31 -3.36
CA THR A 299 -12.51 -11.04 -2.50
C THR A 299 -12.18 -10.89 -1.02
N LEU A 300 -11.32 -9.92 -0.67
CA LEU A 300 -10.93 -9.65 0.72
C LEU A 300 -12.12 -9.17 1.57
N ASP A 301 -12.22 -9.70 2.78
CA ASP A 301 -13.11 -9.21 3.82
C ASP A 301 -12.39 -8.10 4.62
N PHE A 302 -12.61 -6.84 4.23
CA PHE A 302 -11.95 -5.71 4.86
C PHE A 302 -12.41 -5.53 6.31
N ALA A 303 -11.48 -5.46 7.22
CA ALA A 303 -11.71 -5.29 8.65
C ALA A 303 -11.81 -3.80 9.07
N ASP A 304 -11.35 -2.89 8.21
CA ASP A 304 -11.49 -1.43 8.37
C ASP A 304 -11.61 -0.72 7.01
N CYS A 305 -12.10 0.53 7.01
CA CYS A 305 -12.30 1.35 5.82
C CYS A 305 -11.02 1.96 5.23
N GLY A 306 -9.89 1.73 5.85
CA GLY A 306 -8.66 2.43 5.57
C GLY A 306 -8.34 3.52 6.60
N SER A 307 -7.09 3.57 6.99
CA SER A 307 -6.55 4.54 7.92
C SER A 307 -5.66 5.55 7.19
N ILE A 308 -5.78 6.82 7.56
CA ILE A 308 -4.83 7.84 7.13
C ILE A 308 -3.65 7.79 8.09
N VAL A 309 -2.50 7.35 7.59
CA VAL A 309 -1.25 7.40 8.35
C VAL A 309 -0.71 8.82 8.20
N ASP A 310 -0.79 9.59 9.28
CA ASP A 310 -0.34 10.99 9.30
C ASP A 310 1.16 11.07 8.98
N ASP A 311 1.45 11.75 7.89
CA ASP A 311 2.79 12.27 7.67
C ASP A 311 2.93 13.58 8.46
N VAL A 312 3.76 13.56 9.48
CA VAL A 312 4.21 14.84 10.07
C VAL A 312 4.88 15.63 8.93
N PRO A 313 4.36 16.81 8.53
CA PRO A 313 4.94 17.58 7.44
C PRO A 313 6.42 17.82 7.72
N LYS A 314 7.27 17.41 6.81
CA LYS A 314 8.71 17.71 6.81
C LYS A 314 8.95 19.13 6.34
#